data_ba52edebf74dee444ef4a16b70093035
#
_entry.id   ba52edebf74dee444ef4a16b70093035
#
_cell.length_a   1.000
_cell.length_b   1.000
_cell.length_c   1.000
_cell.angle_alpha   90.00
_cell.angle_beta   90.00
_cell.angle_gamma   90.00
#
_symmetry.space_group_name_H-M   'P 1'
#
loop_
_entity.id
_entity.type
_entity.pdbx_description
1 polymer ?
#
loop_
_entity_poly.entity_id
_entity_poly.type
_entity_poly.pdbx_seq_one_letter_code
_entity_poly.pdbx_strand_id
1 'polypeptide(L)'
;MEFKGRGEQQSDGQMLWITQSFAPCMRVTTEIGADSVNARIEELAGPKAEFNSKSAAHDGGELGPGKKFREWGTISFGNGNVLNFDTVGGGEFGPVGDTGLLQGGIVWAVDGGSGLFVNAKGIITSNFAVDAAGDVVDYHTGVIYLP
;
A
#
# COMPACT_ATOMS: atom_id res chain seq x y z
N MET A 1 -2.08 -8.48 -0.20
CA MET A 1 -1.32 -8.59 1.08
C MET A 1 -2.12 -7.89 2.17
N GLU A 2 -2.07 -8.38 3.39
CA GLU A 2 -2.62 -7.70 4.57
C GLU A 2 -1.48 -7.08 5.37
N PHE A 3 -1.61 -5.78 5.68
CA PHE A 3 -0.68 -5.03 6.52
C PHE A 3 -1.37 -4.60 7.80
N LYS A 4 -0.64 -4.57 8.91
CA LYS A 4 -1.10 -4.02 10.19
C LYS A 4 -0.01 -3.15 10.80
N GLY A 5 -0.42 -2.07 11.42
CA GLY A 5 0.49 -1.11 12.05
C GLY A 5 -0.24 0.07 12.65
N ARG A 6 0.44 1.20 12.72
CA ARG A 6 -0.07 2.42 13.32
C ARG A 6 0.31 3.66 12.53
N GLY A 7 -0.59 4.64 12.53
CA GLY A 7 -0.33 5.99 12.02
C GLY A 7 0.11 6.93 13.14
N GLU A 8 1.03 7.83 12.83
CA GLU A 8 1.51 8.90 13.71
C GLU A 8 1.38 10.25 13.02
N GLN A 9 0.71 11.20 13.67
CA GLN A 9 0.62 12.57 13.16
C GLN A 9 1.96 13.28 13.32
N GLN A 10 2.42 13.91 12.25
CA GLN A 10 3.64 14.69 12.22
C GLN A 10 3.36 16.16 12.50
N SER A 11 4.38 16.91 12.92
CA SER A 11 4.26 18.34 13.23
C SER A 11 3.89 19.23 12.03
N ASP A 12 4.09 18.73 10.81
CA ASP A 12 3.74 19.39 9.55
C ASP A 12 2.32 19.08 9.06
N GLY A 13 1.51 18.38 9.88
CA GLY A 13 0.14 17.98 9.56
C GLY A 13 0.03 16.71 8.71
N GLN A 14 1.15 16.11 8.32
CA GLN A 14 1.17 14.83 7.60
C GLN A 14 0.92 13.67 8.58
N MET A 15 0.44 12.55 8.04
CA MET A 15 0.42 11.27 8.74
C MET A 15 1.55 10.38 8.22
N LEU A 16 2.32 9.81 9.14
CA LEU A 16 3.31 8.77 8.87
C LEU A 16 2.68 7.41 9.21
N TRP A 17 2.69 6.48 8.25
CA TRP A 17 2.21 5.12 8.43
C TRP A 17 3.36 4.13 8.35
N ILE A 18 3.49 3.27 9.37
CA ILE A 18 4.46 2.19 9.42
C ILE A 18 3.70 0.91 9.69
N THR A 19 3.65 0.02 8.70
CA THR A 19 2.93 -1.23 8.79
C THR A 19 3.75 -2.40 8.29
N GLN A 20 3.45 -3.60 8.78
CA GLN A 20 4.09 -4.85 8.37
C GLN A 20 3.06 -5.86 7.91
N SER A 21 3.39 -6.65 6.91
CA SER A 21 2.54 -7.74 6.46
C SER A 21 2.56 -8.92 7.44
N PHE A 22 1.43 -9.64 7.49
CA PHE A 22 1.28 -10.84 8.33
C PHE A 22 1.72 -12.12 7.64
N ALA A 23 1.84 -12.10 6.32
CA ALA A 23 2.28 -13.24 5.52
C ALA A 23 3.49 -12.86 4.66
N PRO A 24 4.30 -13.83 4.23
CA PRO A 24 5.33 -13.63 3.23
C PRO A 24 4.74 -13.03 1.95
N CYS A 25 5.54 -12.25 1.26
CA CYS A 25 5.17 -11.75 -0.05
C CYS A 25 5.33 -12.83 -1.10
N MET A 26 4.36 -12.93 -1.98
CA MET A 26 4.35 -13.90 -3.05
C MET A 26 4.37 -13.20 -4.41
N ARG A 27 5.18 -13.74 -5.32
CA ARG A 27 5.11 -13.42 -6.74
C ARG A 27 4.31 -14.51 -7.45
N VAL A 28 3.33 -14.10 -8.25
CA VAL A 28 2.62 -15.00 -9.16
C VAL A 28 3.07 -14.66 -10.57
N THR A 29 3.70 -15.63 -11.26
CA THR A 29 4.03 -15.53 -12.67
C THR A 29 3.01 -16.35 -13.45
N THR A 30 2.33 -15.72 -14.41
CA THR A 30 1.34 -16.39 -15.26
C THR A 30 1.89 -16.48 -16.68
N GLU A 31 1.97 -17.68 -17.21
CA GLU A 31 2.31 -17.94 -18.59
C GLU A 31 1.05 -18.40 -19.33
N ILE A 32 0.70 -17.70 -20.40
CA ILE A 32 -0.47 -17.98 -21.23
C ILE A 32 0.02 -18.64 -22.52
N GLY A 33 -0.29 -19.93 -22.69
CA GLY A 33 -0.10 -20.66 -23.93
C GLY A 33 -1.36 -20.66 -24.80
N ALA A 34 -1.32 -21.30 -25.95
CA ALA A 34 -2.46 -21.39 -26.87
C ALA A 34 -3.68 -22.09 -26.23
N ASP A 35 -3.41 -23.14 -25.43
CA ASP A 35 -4.43 -24.00 -24.83
C ASP A 35 -4.28 -24.15 -23.30
N SER A 36 -3.43 -23.34 -22.67
CA SER A 36 -3.15 -23.47 -21.23
C SER A 36 -2.81 -22.14 -20.58
N VAL A 37 -3.11 -22.05 -19.28
CA VAL A 37 -2.65 -20.98 -18.40
C VAL A 37 -1.91 -21.66 -17.25
N ASN A 38 -0.62 -21.38 -17.10
CA ASN A 38 0.21 -21.90 -16.03
C ASN A 38 0.55 -20.77 -15.06
N ALA A 39 0.31 -21.00 -13.78
CA ALA A 39 0.67 -20.06 -12.71
C ALA A 39 1.75 -20.68 -11.82
N ARG A 40 2.82 -19.93 -11.58
CA ARG A 40 3.86 -20.27 -10.61
C ARG A 40 3.82 -19.25 -9.48
N ILE A 41 3.82 -19.75 -8.25
CA ILE A 41 3.82 -18.93 -7.03
C ILE A 41 5.16 -19.13 -6.34
N GLU A 42 5.85 -18.02 -6.03
CA GLU A 42 7.14 -18.03 -5.35
C GLU A 42 7.12 -17.00 -4.21
N GLU A 43 7.77 -17.34 -3.09
CA GLU A 43 8.09 -16.35 -2.07
C GLU A 43 9.10 -15.35 -2.64
N LEU A 44 8.77 -14.03 -2.55
CA LEU A 44 9.52 -13.03 -3.27
C LEU A 44 10.84 -12.66 -2.59
N ALA A 45 10.76 -12.29 -1.32
CA ALA A 45 11.93 -11.91 -0.53
C ALA A 45 11.52 -11.80 0.94
N GLY A 46 12.30 -12.38 1.82
CA GLY A 46 12.11 -12.29 3.25
C GLY A 46 10.73 -12.77 3.75
N PRO A 47 10.54 -12.85 5.04
CA PRO A 47 9.33 -13.40 5.63
C PRO A 47 8.13 -12.45 5.61
N LYS A 48 8.36 -11.13 5.51
CA LYS A 48 7.32 -10.08 5.58
C LYS A 48 7.72 -8.85 4.77
N ALA A 49 6.71 -8.14 4.28
CA ALA A 49 6.91 -6.80 3.74
C ALA A 49 6.72 -5.75 4.83
N GLU A 50 7.44 -4.65 4.71
CA GLU A 50 7.27 -3.45 5.49
C GLU A 50 6.81 -2.32 4.59
N PHE A 51 5.69 -1.71 4.95
CA PHE A 51 5.11 -0.57 4.25
C PHE A 51 5.38 0.69 5.08
N ASN A 52 5.97 1.68 4.44
CA ASN A 52 6.23 2.99 5.02
C ASN A 52 5.67 4.05 4.09
N SER A 53 4.75 4.85 4.57
CA SER A 53 4.15 5.92 3.79
C SER A 53 3.94 7.20 4.59
N LYS A 54 3.73 8.27 3.85
CA LYS A 54 3.20 9.53 4.36
C LYS A 54 1.93 9.88 3.60
N SER A 55 0.96 10.43 4.32
CA SER A 55 -0.26 10.95 3.72
C SER A 55 -0.53 12.40 4.13
N ALA A 56 -1.13 13.16 3.22
CA ALA A 56 -1.52 14.55 3.42
C ALA A 56 -2.83 14.85 2.70
N ALA A 57 -3.61 15.79 3.23
CA ALA A 57 -4.81 16.26 2.54
C ALA A 57 -4.46 16.97 1.23
N HIS A 58 -5.26 16.78 0.19
CA HIS A 58 -5.05 17.40 -1.13
C HIS A 58 -5.14 18.93 -1.10
N ASP A 59 -5.95 19.46 -0.19
CA ASP A 59 -6.15 20.90 0.00
C ASP A 59 -5.09 21.57 0.88
N GLY A 60 -4.10 20.81 1.35
CA GLY A 60 -3.06 21.27 2.27
C GLY A 60 -3.53 21.50 3.70
N GLY A 61 -4.78 21.16 4.01
CA GLY A 61 -5.35 21.24 5.35
C GLY A 61 -5.14 19.96 6.17
N GLU A 62 -5.91 19.80 7.23
CA GLU A 62 -5.91 18.57 8.02
C GLU A 62 -6.55 17.40 7.26
N LEU A 63 -5.96 16.24 7.40
CA LEU A 63 -6.58 14.97 7.01
C LEU A 63 -7.87 14.76 7.80
N GLY A 64 -8.94 14.40 7.12
CA GLY A 64 -10.22 14.18 7.76
C GLY A 64 -11.21 13.41 6.90
N PRO A 65 -12.25 12.83 7.53
CA PRO A 65 -13.29 12.09 6.82
C PRO A 65 -13.95 12.92 5.71
N GLY A 66 -14.18 12.29 4.56
CA GLY A 66 -14.79 12.93 3.39
C GLY A 66 -13.87 13.86 2.60
N LYS A 67 -12.62 14.02 3.00
CA LYS A 67 -11.61 14.77 2.25
C LYS A 67 -10.77 13.85 1.40
N LYS A 68 -10.35 14.34 0.24
CA LYS A 68 -9.34 13.66 -0.58
C LYS A 68 -7.96 13.80 0.03
N PHE A 69 -7.21 12.72 -0.01
CA PHE A 69 -5.83 12.70 0.44
C PHE A 69 -4.90 12.07 -0.60
N ARG A 70 -3.64 12.43 -0.51
CA ARG A 70 -2.53 11.83 -1.23
C ARG A 70 -1.68 11.02 -0.27
N GLU A 71 -1.13 9.91 -0.77
CA GLU A 71 -0.20 9.07 -0.03
C GLU A 71 0.93 8.61 -0.95
N TRP A 72 2.15 8.60 -0.42
CA TRP A 72 3.35 8.18 -1.13
C TRP A 72 4.30 7.48 -0.18
N GLY A 73 5.13 6.59 -0.71
CA GLY A 73 6.03 5.84 0.16
C GLY A 73 6.71 4.66 -0.51
N THR A 74 7.02 3.68 0.31
CA THR A 74 7.77 2.49 -0.11
C THR A 74 7.17 1.22 0.50
N ILE A 75 7.34 0.11 -0.23
CA ILE A 75 7.13 -1.24 0.30
C ILE A 75 8.46 -1.98 0.19
N SER A 76 9.03 -2.36 1.34
CA SER A 76 10.26 -3.16 1.41
C SER A 76 9.89 -4.64 1.53
N PHE A 77 10.42 -5.45 0.64
CA PHE A 77 10.26 -6.91 0.64
C PHE A 77 11.51 -7.64 1.19
N GLY A 78 12.41 -6.90 1.83
CA GLY A 78 13.68 -7.42 2.32
C GLY A 78 14.76 -7.57 1.23
N ASN A 79 15.99 -7.85 1.64
CA ASN A 79 17.14 -8.08 0.77
C ASN A 79 17.39 -6.96 -0.27
N GLY A 80 17.06 -5.71 0.07
CA GLY A 80 17.22 -4.56 -0.82
C GLY A 80 16.16 -4.43 -1.92
N ASN A 81 15.13 -5.26 -1.89
CA ASN A 81 13.99 -5.18 -2.81
C ASN A 81 12.97 -4.18 -2.26
N VAL A 82 12.96 -2.98 -2.81
CA VAL A 82 12.06 -1.90 -2.38
C VAL A 82 11.30 -1.37 -3.59
N LEU A 83 10.01 -1.20 -3.42
CA LEU A 83 9.10 -0.64 -4.40
C LEU A 83 8.70 0.76 -3.96
N ASN A 84 8.72 1.74 -4.87
CA ASN A 84 8.22 3.09 -4.63
C ASN A 84 6.82 3.25 -5.22
N PHE A 85 5.99 4.02 -4.55
CA PHE A 85 4.65 4.31 -5.03
C PHE A 85 4.22 5.76 -4.72
N ASP A 86 3.27 6.24 -5.49
CA ASP A 86 2.61 7.53 -5.30
C ASP A 86 1.13 7.44 -5.73
N THR A 87 0.29 8.26 -5.15
CA THR A 87 -1.16 8.28 -5.38
C THR A 87 -1.53 8.61 -6.83
N VAL A 88 -2.50 7.89 -7.34
CA VAL A 88 -3.22 8.22 -8.59
C VAL A 88 -4.56 8.85 -8.22
N GLY A 89 -4.74 10.13 -8.56
CA GLY A 89 -5.95 10.86 -8.22
C GLY A 89 -5.99 11.24 -6.74
N GLY A 90 -6.72 10.50 -5.92
CA GLY A 90 -6.79 10.72 -4.48
C GLY A 90 -7.50 9.58 -3.78
N GLY A 91 -7.12 9.35 -2.52
CA GLY A 91 -7.84 8.47 -1.61
C GLY A 91 -8.95 9.22 -0.88
N GLU A 92 -9.89 8.46 -0.36
CA GLU A 92 -10.98 8.96 0.49
C GLU A 92 -11.21 7.98 1.65
N PHE A 93 -11.66 8.50 2.79
CA PHE A 93 -12.09 7.69 3.92
C PHE A 93 -13.24 8.34 4.67
N GLY A 94 -13.99 7.55 5.40
CA GLY A 94 -15.12 8.04 6.19
C GLY A 94 -15.48 7.10 7.33
N PRO A 95 -16.38 7.52 8.24
CA PRO A 95 -16.81 6.72 9.35
C PRO A 95 -17.67 5.53 8.90
N VAL A 96 -17.58 4.43 9.63
CA VAL A 96 -18.39 3.22 9.43
C VAL A 96 -19.48 3.19 10.50
N GLY A 97 -20.64 3.79 10.20
CA GLY A 97 -21.74 3.88 11.16
C GLY A 97 -21.26 4.46 12.52
N ASP A 98 -21.74 3.88 13.61
CA ASP A 98 -21.38 4.27 14.99
C ASP A 98 -20.28 3.38 15.60
N THR A 99 -19.47 2.73 14.77
CA THR A 99 -18.45 1.76 15.23
C THR A 99 -17.18 2.40 15.78
N GLY A 100 -16.97 3.70 15.52
CA GLY A 100 -15.70 4.38 15.81
C GLY A 100 -14.56 4.05 14.82
N LEU A 101 -14.84 3.26 13.79
CA LEU A 101 -13.89 2.95 12.72
C LEU A 101 -14.00 3.96 11.59
N LEU A 102 -12.87 4.29 11.00
CA LEU A 102 -12.76 4.93 9.69
C LEU A 102 -12.37 3.87 8.65
N GLN A 103 -13.02 3.90 7.51
CA GLN A 103 -12.70 3.01 6.39
C GLN A 103 -12.48 3.83 5.13
N GLY A 104 -11.50 3.42 4.32
CA GLY A 104 -11.18 4.11 3.09
C GLY A 104 -10.47 3.26 2.08
N GLY A 105 -10.12 3.91 0.97
CA GLY A 105 -9.36 3.30 -0.09
C GLY A 105 -8.59 4.32 -0.93
N ILE A 106 -7.55 3.84 -1.58
CA ILE A 106 -6.69 4.64 -2.43
C ILE A 106 -6.07 3.78 -3.53
N VAL A 107 -5.65 4.41 -4.60
CA VAL A 107 -4.92 3.78 -5.70
C VAL A 107 -3.55 4.44 -5.85
N TRP A 108 -2.52 3.62 -5.96
CA TRP A 108 -1.15 4.07 -6.19
C TRP A 108 -0.61 3.57 -7.52
N ALA A 109 0.16 4.43 -8.20
CA ALA A 109 1.07 4.01 -9.27
C ALA A 109 2.40 3.57 -8.67
N VAL A 110 2.94 2.48 -9.18
CA VAL A 110 4.31 2.04 -8.89
C VAL A 110 5.26 2.81 -9.79
N ASP A 111 6.28 3.42 -9.20
CA ASP A 111 7.30 4.19 -9.91
C ASP A 111 8.72 3.68 -9.59
N GLY A 112 8.98 2.46 -9.99
CA GLY A 112 10.28 1.81 -9.81
C GLY A 112 10.59 1.43 -8.37
N GLY A 113 11.88 1.41 -8.04
CA GLY A 113 12.38 1.00 -6.76
C GLY A 113 13.82 0.54 -6.81
N SER A 114 14.19 -0.41 -5.95
CA SER A 114 15.51 -1.06 -5.94
C SER A 114 15.41 -2.58 -5.98
N GLY A 115 16.54 -3.24 -6.20
CA GLY A 115 16.60 -4.69 -6.32
C GLY A 115 15.76 -5.20 -7.49
N LEU A 116 14.82 -6.09 -7.24
CA LEU A 116 13.90 -6.63 -8.24
C LEU A 116 12.94 -5.59 -8.83
N PHE A 117 12.77 -4.44 -8.17
CA PHE A 117 11.82 -3.40 -8.58
C PHE A 117 12.46 -2.22 -9.31
N VAL A 118 13.73 -2.32 -9.69
CA VAL A 118 14.35 -1.31 -10.58
C VAL A 118 13.53 -1.22 -11.86
N ASN A 119 13.07 0.00 -12.20
CA ASN A 119 12.20 0.30 -13.33
C ASN A 119 10.83 -0.42 -13.34
N ALA A 120 10.40 -1.01 -12.22
CA ALA A 120 9.07 -1.59 -12.11
C ALA A 120 7.98 -0.54 -12.36
N LYS A 121 6.88 -0.96 -12.96
CA LYS A 121 5.66 -0.14 -13.15
C LYS A 121 4.45 -0.98 -12.72
N GLY A 122 3.37 -0.31 -12.37
CA GLY A 122 2.14 -1.01 -12.00
C GLY A 122 1.16 -0.16 -11.25
N ILE A 123 0.14 -0.82 -10.73
CA ILE A 123 -0.91 -0.20 -9.92
C ILE A 123 -1.14 -1.09 -8.69
N ILE A 124 -1.30 -0.44 -7.54
CA ILE A 124 -1.70 -1.07 -6.29
C ILE A 124 -2.96 -0.36 -5.79
N THR A 125 -3.93 -1.12 -5.33
CA THR A 125 -5.09 -0.62 -4.59
C THR A 125 -4.94 -0.96 -3.12
N SER A 126 -5.30 -0.03 -2.26
CA SER A 126 -5.40 -0.22 -0.81
C SER A 126 -6.85 -0.04 -0.37
N ASN A 127 -7.27 -0.90 0.54
CA ASN A 127 -8.52 -0.77 1.28
C ASN A 127 -8.20 -0.94 2.76
N PHE A 128 -8.38 0.12 3.51
CA PHE A 128 -7.94 0.16 4.90
C PHE A 128 -9.07 0.48 5.88
N ALA A 129 -8.87 0.07 7.12
CA ALA A 129 -9.66 0.50 8.27
C ALA A 129 -8.71 1.00 9.37
N VAL A 130 -9.11 2.08 10.04
CA VAL A 130 -8.36 2.70 11.14
C VAL A 130 -9.29 2.84 12.32
N ASP A 131 -8.84 2.46 13.50
CA ASP A 131 -9.58 2.65 14.73
C ASP A 131 -9.25 3.98 15.43
N ALA A 132 -9.96 4.27 16.53
CA ALA A 132 -9.77 5.50 17.30
C ALA A 132 -8.39 5.58 17.99
N ALA A 133 -7.66 4.49 18.13
CA ALA A 133 -6.30 4.45 18.66
C ALA A 133 -5.23 4.71 17.60
N GLY A 134 -5.64 4.79 16.33
CA GLY A 134 -4.75 4.93 15.16
C GLY A 134 -4.18 3.61 14.66
N ASP A 135 -4.66 2.47 15.16
CA ASP A 135 -4.26 1.17 14.63
C ASP A 135 -4.94 0.94 13.28
N VAL A 136 -4.16 0.49 12.30
CA VAL A 136 -4.59 0.31 10.93
C VAL A 136 -4.49 -1.16 10.49
N VAL A 137 -5.50 -1.59 9.74
CA VAL A 137 -5.46 -2.81 8.93
C VAL A 137 -5.67 -2.40 7.48
N ASP A 138 -4.76 -2.80 6.61
CA ASP A 138 -4.75 -2.40 5.21
C ASP A 138 -4.54 -3.61 4.28
N TYR A 139 -5.41 -3.72 3.28
CA TYR A 139 -5.39 -4.79 2.29
C TYR A 139 -4.92 -4.26 0.94
N HIS A 140 -3.75 -4.68 0.52
CA HIS A 140 -3.17 -4.30 -0.77
C HIS A 140 -3.38 -5.38 -1.82
N THR A 141 -3.85 -4.96 -2.99
CA THR A 141 -3.91 -5.79 -4.20
C THR A 141 -3.29 -5.00 -5.35
N GLY A 142 -2.39 -5.62 -6.08
CA GLY A 142 -1.71 -4.90 -7.16
C GLY A 142 -1.21 -5.80 -8.28
N VAL A 143 -0.95 -5.17 -9.42
CA VAL A 143 -0.27 -5.77 -10.56
C VAL A 143 0.99 -4.97 -10.81
N ILE A 144 2.14 -5.64 -10.77
CA ILE A 144 3.47 -5.02 -10.91
C ILE A 144 4.17 -5.69 -12.08
N TYR A 145 4.58 -4.88 -13.04
CA TYR A 145 5.36 -5.31 -14.19
C TYR A 145 6.84 -5.08 -13.88
N LEU A 146 7.61 -6.15 -13.90
CA LEU A 146 9.06 -6.13 -13.77
C LEU A 146 9.68 -6.02 -15.16
N PRO A 147 10.81 -5.30 -15.33
CA PRO A 147 11.50 -5.18 -16.61
C PRO A 147 12.07 -6.51 -17.11
#